data_4d531c33a54549bda04f6397feb028c8
#
_entry.id   4d531c33a54549bda04f6397feb028c8
#
_cell.length_a   1.000
_cell.length_b   1.000
_cell.length_c   1.000
_cell.angle_alpha   90.00
_cell.angle_beta   90.00
_cell.angle_gamma   90.00
#
_symmetry.space_group_name_H-M   'P 1'
#
loop_
_entity.id
_entity.type
_entity.pdbx_description
1 polymer ?
#
loop_
_entity_poly.entity_id
_entity_poly.type
_entity_poly.pdbx_seq_one_letter_code
_entity_poly.pdbx_strand_id
1 'polypeptide(L)'
;MKKIIITVMLMLLSSMSVLAITDDEIIQDQSIQARVNRVGTQILNANKIQGRIIFVYDKTAKESLIKMDKTVSKREIIMYQEYYRQISDENELAAYLAREISNASRTYDGIGNGWLTAVQIKAAPKKFETVADKRAVDFMVKAGYNPVALITFINKAFPQHYQDFISNKNLTSKRLALIYEYIYTKYPYYLANNEYLENPHYQNFLLNSTYNRKLLETKVKNGTRENLKYE
;
A
#
# COMPACT_ATOMS: atom_id res chain seq x y z
N MET A 1 -57.51 -21.26 -3.80
CA MET A 1 -56.90 -20.36 -2.81
C MET A 1 -55.75 -21.00 -2.01
N LYS A 2 -55.88 -22.19 -1.40
CA LYS A 2 -54.80 -22.81 -0.63
C LYS A 2 -53.48 -23.05 -1.41
N LYS A 3 -53.54 -23.43 -2.68
CA LYS A 3 -52.33 -23.65 -3.51
C LYS A 3 -51.57 -22.37 -3.84
N ILE A 4 -52.25 -21.23 -3.98
CA ILE A 4 -51.64 -19.93 -4.26
C ILE A 4 -50.90 -19.43 -3.02
N ILE A 5 -51.45 -19.65 -1.83
CA ILE A 5 -50.83 -19.24 -0.57
C ILE A 5 -49.53 -20.02 -0.31
N ILE A 6 -49.49 -21.31 -0.62
CA ILE A 6 -48.30 -22.15 -0.48
C ILE A 6 -47.21 -21.72 -1.45
N THR A 7 -47.55 -21.35 -2.70
CA THR A 7 -46.57 -20.90 -3.70
C THR A 7 -45.99 -19.54 -3.33
N VAL A 8 -46.79 -18.61 -2.81
CA VAL A 8 -46.34 -17.30 -2.33
C VAL A 8 -45.42 -17.45 -1.09
N MET A 9 -45.75 -18.38 -0.18
CA MET A 9 -44.96 -18.64 1.00
C MET A 9 -43.62 -19.32 0.66
N LEU A 10 -43.57 -20.19 -0.36
CA LEU A 10 -42.34 -20.76 -0.89
C LEU A 10 -41.47 -19.72 -1.61
N MET A 11 -42.07 -18.77 -2.35
CA MET A 11 -41.33 -17.66 -2.97
C MET A 11 -40.78 -16.68 -1.92
N LEU A 12 -41.47 -16.44 -0.83
CA LEU A 12 -40.99 -15.60 0.27
C LEU A 12 -39.85 -16.27 1.05
N LEU A 13 -39.83 -17.59 1.16
CA LEU A 13 -38.76 -18.35 1.78
C LEU A 13 -37.48 -18.41 0.89
N SER A 14 -37.66 -18.37 -0.44
CA SER A 14 -36.51 -18.36 -1.36
C SER A 14 -35.87 -16.98 -1.51
N SER A 15 -36.55 -15.91 -1.11
CA SER A 15 -35.97 -14.54 -1.14
C SER A 15 -35.25 -14.16 0.15
N MET A 16 -35.29 -14.98 1.19
CA MET A 16 -34.49 -14.83 2.40
C MET A 16 -33.22 -15.71 2.34
N SER A 17 -32.48 -15.66 1.27
CA SER A 17 -31.04 -15.94 1.38
C SER A 17 -30.38 -14.75 2.10
N VAL A 18 -30.69 -14.59 3.37
CA VAL A 18 -29.79 -13.89 4.28
C VAL A 18 -28.48 -14.63 4.13
N LEU A 19 -27.47 -13.95 3.59
CA LEU A 19 -26.10 -14.41 3.65
C LEU A 19 -25.81 -14.59 5.14
N ALA A 20 -26.03 -15.80 5.64
CA ALA A 20 -25.64 -16.17 7.00
C ALA A 20 -24.11 -16.05 7.00
N ILE A 21 -23.60 -14.99 7.59
CA ILE A 21 -22.17 -14.87 7.88
C ILE A 21 -21.86 -16.06 8.77
N THR A 22 -20.97 -16.94 8.31
CA THR A 22 -20.58 -18.12 9.08
C THR A 22 -19.71 -17.69 10.26
N ASP A 23 -19.77 -18.44 11.36
CA ASP A 23 -18.89 -18.18 12.52
C ASP A 23 -17.40 -18.17 12.11
N ASP A 24 -17.01 -19.00 11.16
CA ASP A 24 -15.67 -19.05 10.61
C ASP A 24 -15.27 -17.73 9.90
N GLU A 25 -16.18 -17.11 9.15
CA GLU A 25 -15.92 -15.82 8.52
C GLU A 25 -15.76 -14.69 9.54
N ILE A 26 -16.56 -14.72 10.62
CA ILE A 26 -16.44 -13.74 11.70
C ILE A 26 -15.09 -13.90 12.40
N ILE A 27 -14.67 -15.13 12.72
CA ILE A 27 -13.39 -15.42 13.35
C ILE A 27 -12.23 -14.98 12.45
N GLN A 28 -12.33 -15.24 11.15
CA GLN A 28 -11.33 -14.81 10.17
C GLN A 28 -11.22 -13.30 10.11
N ASP A 29 -12.32 -12.58 10.01
CA ASP A 29 -12.34 -11.11 9.97
C ASP A 29 -11.73 -10.50 11.24
N GLN A 30 -12.05 -11.07 12.42
CA GLN A 30 -11.46 -10.63 13.68
C GLN A 30 -9.95 -10.86 13.73
N SER A 31 -9.47 -11.99 13.20
CA SER A 31 -8.03 -12.30 13.15
C SER A 31 -7.28 -11.34 12.21
N ILE A 32 -7.87 -10.99 11.06
CA ILE A 32 -7.33 -10.00 10.13
C ILE A 32 -7.28 -8.63 10.79
N GLN A 33 -8.38 -8.20 11.41
CA GLN A 33 -8.44 -6.92 12.13
C GLN A 33 -7.38 -6.84 13.22
N ALA A 34 -7.19 -7.90 14.00
CA ALA A 34 -6.18 -7.97 15.06
C ALA A 34 -4.75 -7.84 14.48
N ARG A 35 -4.48 -8.53 13.37
CA ARG A 35 -3.19 -8.47 12.66
C ARG A 35 -2.91 -7.06 12.12
N VAL A 36 -3.88 -6.43 11.47
CA VAL A 36 -3.79 -5.06 10.96
C VAL A 36 -3.52 -4.07 12.10
N ASN A 37 -4.25 -4.20 13.21
CA ASN A 37 -4.05 -3.37 14.39
C ASN A 37 -2.64 -3.54 14.98
N ARG A 38 -2.18 -4.78 15.13
CA ARG A 38 -0.86 -5.09 15.71
C ARG A 38 0.26 -4.46 14.88
N VAL A 39 0.27 -4.73 13.55
CA VAL A 39 1.31 -4.20 12.65
C VAL A 39 1.26 -2.67 12.58
N GLY A 40 0.08 -2.09 12.44
CA GLY A 40 -0.09 -0.64 12.41
C GLY A 40 0.38 0.04 13.70
N THR A 41 0.00 -0.51 14.85
CA THR A 41 0.41 0.00 16.17
C THR A 41 1.92 -0.12 16.38
N GLN A 42 2.53 -1.23 15.94
CA GLN A 42 3.98 -1.41 15.99
C GLN A 42 4.71 -0.31 15.19
N ILE A 43 4.23 0.00 13.99
CA ILE A 43 4.80 1.08 13.16
C ILE A 43 4.64 2.44 13.85
N LEU A 44 3.46 2.75 14.40
CA LEU A 44 3.22 4.00 15.11
C LEU A 44 4.17 4.17 16.29
N ASN A 45 4.29 3.14 17.13
CA ASN A 45 5.10 3.16 18.35
C ASN A 45 6.60 3.29 18.02
N ALA A 46 7.10 2.48 17.07
CA ALA A 46 8.51 2.51 16.67
C ALA A 46 8.92 3.87 16.08
N ASN A 47 8.00 4.58 15.46
CA ASN A 47 8.24 5.87 14.85
C ASN A 47 7.83 7.06 15.73
N LYS A 48 7.39 6.81 16.98
CA LYS A 48 6.95 7.82 17.94
C LYS A 48 5.86 8.74 17.37
N ILE A 49 4.96 8.18 16.56
CA ILE A 49 3.85 8.92 15.97
C ILE A 49 2.75 9.03 17.02
N GLN A 50 2.56 10.22 17.57
CA GLN A 50 1.61 10.48 18.67
C GLN A 50 0.17 10.69 18.20
N GLY A 51 -0.07 10.77 16.89
CA GLY A 51 -1.40 10.91 16.32
C GLY A 51 -2.26 9.67 16.57
N ARG A 52 -3.50 9.86 17.06
CA ARG A 52 -4.45 8.75 17.19
C ARG A 52 -4.88 8.32 15.79
N ILE A 53 -4.33 7.23 15.29
CA ILE A 53 -4.72 6.57 14.05
C ILE A 53 -5.43 5.27 14.41
N ILE A 54 -6.57 5.03 13.79
CA ILE A 54 -7.37 3.81 13.95
C ILE A 54 -7.20 3.00 12.67
N PHE A 55 -7.01 1.70 12.81
CA PHE A 55 -6.93 0.77 11.70
C PHE A 55 -8.22 -0.02 11.62
N VAL A 56 -8.83 -0.08 10.45
CA VAL A 56 -10.11 -0.77 10.22
C VAL A 56 -9.94 -1.74 9.06
N TYR A 57 -10.32 -3.01 9.25
CA TYR A 57 -10.49 -3.95 8.15
C TYR A 57 -11.92 -3.86 7.63
N ASP A 58 -12.08 -3.61 6.34
CA ASP A 58 -13.38 -3.52 5.69
C ASP A 58 -13.46 -4.51 4.52
N LYS A 59 -14.36 -5.49 4.65
CA LYS A 59 -14.62 -6.49 3.61
C LYS A 59 -15.62 -6.07 2.56
N THR A 60 -16.36 -4.99 2.80
CA THR A 60 -17.49 -4.60 1.95
C THR A 60 -17.10 -3.67 0.82
N ALA A 61 -16.04 -2.91 0.98
CA ALA A 61 -15.64 -1.89 0.03
C ALA A 61 -14.84 -2.49 -1.13
N LYS A 62 -15.34 -2.27 -2.34
CA LYS A 62 -14.66 -2.58 -3.61
C LYS A 62 -14.05 -1.31 -4.16
N GLU A 63 -12.93 -0.86 -3.63
CA GLU A 63 -12.28 0.33 -4.16
C GLU A 63 -10.94 0.01 -4.80
N SER A 64 -10.71 0.65 -5.95
CA SER A 64 -9.42 0.57 -6.63
C SER A 64 -8.34 1.25 -5.79
N LEU A 65 -7.17 0.62 -5.70
CA LEU A 65 -5.94 1.17 -5.11
C LEU A 65 -5.58 2.58 -5.61
N ILE A 66 -6.12 2.98 -6.75
CA ILE A 66 -5.87 4.28 -7.36
C ILE A 66 -6.59 5.42 -6.62
N LYS A 67 -7.64 5.11 -5.85
CA LYS A 67 -8.42 6.10 -5.08
C LYS A 67 -8.01 6.12 -3.61
N MET A 68 -6.76 6.46 -3.35
CA MET A 68 -6.21 6.53 -2.00
C MET A 68 -6.84 7.59 -1.08
N ASP A 69 -7.57 8.54 -1.65
CA ASP A 69 -8.24 9.62 -0.89
C ASP A 69 -9.29 9.09 0.11
N LYS A 70 -9.71 7.83 -0.06
CA LYS A 70 -10.76 7.24 0.78
C LYS A 70 -10.23 6.26 1.83
N THR A 71 -9.00 5.78 1.68
CA THR A 71 -8.38 4.89 2.67
C THR A 71 -7.98 5.62 3.95
N VAL A 72 -7.91 6.95 3.91
CA VAL A 72 -7.57 7.79 5.06
C VAL A 72 -8.68 8.80 5.28
N SER A 73 -9.58 8.51 6.19
CA SER A 73 -10.66 9.41 6.61
C SER A 73 -10.58 9.62 8.12
N LYS A 74 -10.65 10.87 8.57
CA LYS A 74 -10.77 11.23 10.01
C LYS A 74 -9.82 10.47 10.96
N ARG A 75 -8.57 10.22 10.54
CA ARG A 75 -7.57 9.41 11.24
C ARG A 75 -7.84 7.91 11.23
N GLU A 76 -8.64 7.43 10.32
CA GLU A 76 -8.84 6.01 10.05
C GLU A 76 -8.03 5.59 8.84
N ILE A 77 -7.32 4.47 8.95
CA ILE A 77 -6.69 3.77 7.82
C ILE A 77 -7.50 2.52 7.58
N ILE A 78 -8.10 2.43 6.40
CA ILE A 78 -8.97 1.33 6.03
C ILE A 78 -8.19 0.33 5.19
N MET A 79 -8.08 -0.90 5.69
CA MET A 79 -7.56 -2.05 4.94
C MET A 79 -8.73 -2.74 4.26
N TYR A 80 -8.88 -2.53 2.97
CA TYR A 80 -9.90 -3.23 2.20
C TYR A 80 -9.50 -4.68 1.91
N GLN A 81 -10.48 -5.56 1.85
CA GLN A 81 -10.28 -6.99 1.60
C GLN A 81 -9.48 -7.27 0.31
N GLU A 82 -9.72 -6.52 -0.75
CA GLU A 82 -9.00 -6.69 -2.02
C GLU A 82 -7.50 -6.44 -1.88
N TYR A 83 -7.10 -5.49 -1.05
CA TYR A 83 -5.69 -5.22 -0.78
C TYR A 83 -5.09 -6.27 0.14
N TYR A 84 -5.85 -6.66 1.17
CA TYR A 84 -5.39 -7.69 2.09
C TYR A 84 -5.14 -9.02 1.40
N ARG A 85 -5.95 -9.39 0.41
CA ARG A 85 -5.77 -10.60 -0.41
C ARG A 85 -4.48 -10.61 -1.23
N GLN A 86 -3.94 -9.44 -1.54
CA GLN A 86 -2.67 -9.31 -2.27
C GLN A 86 -1.45 -9.37 -1.36
N ILE A 87 -1.63 -9.29 -0.05
CA ILE A 87 -0.56 -9.33 0.93
C ILE A 87 -0.14 -10.77 1.16
N SER A 88 1.13 -11.08 0.88
CA SER A 88 1.67 -12.43 1.02
C SER A 88 2.29 -12.68 2.40
N ASP A 89 2.84 -11.63 3.02
CA ASP A 89 3.53 -11.72 4.30
C ASP A 89 3.29 -10.48 5.18
N GLU A 90 3.92 -10.45 6.34
CA GLU A 90 3.76 -9.35 7.29
C GLU A 90 4.54 -8.10 6.89
N ASN A 91 5.66 -8.25 6.17
CA ASN A 91 6.40 -7.09 5.67
C ASN A 91 5.62 -6.34 4.57
N GLU A 92 4.88 -7.07 3.72
CA GLU A 92 3.98 -6.44 2.73
C GLU A 92 2.80 -5.72 3.41
N LEU A 93 2.24 -6.31 4.49
CA LEU A 93 1.24 -5.62 5.30
C LEU A 93 1.81 -4.34 5.93
N ALA A 94 3.02 -4.43 6.47
CA ALA A 94 3.71 -3.28 7.03
C ALA A 94 4.02 -2.22 5.95
N ALA A 95 4.36 -2.63 4.72
CA ALA A 95 4.59 -1.72 3.61
C ALA A 95 3.34 -0.90 3.26
N TYR A 96 2.19 -1.56 3.15
CA TYR A 96 0.91 -0.88 2.95
C TYR A 96 0.62 0.09 4.09
N LEU A 97 0.62 -0.40 5.34
CA LEU A 97 0.26 0.41 6.50
C LEU A 97 1.24 1.57 6.74
N ALA A 98 2.54 1.36 6.58
CA ALA A 98 3.54 2.42 6.72
C ALA A 98 3.31 3.55 5.72
N ARG A 99 2.92 3.21 4.49
CA ARG A 99 2.61 4.19 3.45
C ARG A 99 1.36 4.98 3.80
N GLU A 100 0.29 4.32 4.23
CA GLU A 100 -0.95 4.99 4.62
C GLU A 100 -0.77 5.82 5.90
N ILE A 101 0.04 5.37 6.87
CA ILE A 101 0.44 6.16 8.04
C ILE A 101 1.22 7.42 7.60
N SER A 102 2.12 7.29 6.62
CA SER A 102 2.83 8.45 6.08
C SER A 102 1.88 9.47 5.46
N ASN A 103 0.88 9.01 4.71
CA ASN A 103 -0.14 9.87 4.11
C ASN A 103 -1.01 10.53 5.20
N ALA A 104 -1.48 9.75 6.17
CA ALA A 104 -2.27 10.25 7.30
C ALA A 104 -1.52 11.32 8.09
N SER A 105 -0.27 11.07 8.46
CA SER A 105 0.56 12.02 9.23
C SER A 105 0.71 13.36 8.51
N ARG A 106 0.87 13.34 7.18
CA ARG A 106 0.99 14.58 6.38
C ARG A 106 -0.30 15.38 6.31
N THR A 107 -1.43 14.70 6.32
CA THR A 107 -2.75 15.34 6.29
C THR A 107 -3.06 16.01 7.62
N TYR A 108 -2.54 15.47 8.73
CA TYR A 108 -2.84 15.95 10.08
C TYR A 108 -1.82 16.95 10.66
N ASP A 109 -0.59 16.97 10.15
CA ASP A 109 0.44 17.93 10.59
C ASP A 109 0.12 19.39 10.20
N GLY A 110 -0.96 19.60 9.46
CA GLY A 110 -1.37 20.90 8.94
C GLY A 110 -2.72 21.39 9.43
N ILE A 111 -2.88 21.63 10.74
CA ILE A 111 -4.15 22.10 11.34
C ILE A 111 -4.68 23.42 10.72
N GLY A 112 -3.85 24.20 10.05
CA GLY A 112 -4.29 25.40 9.30
C GLY A 112 -4.29 25.25 7.77
N ASN A 113 -3.77 24.16 7.24
CA ASN A 113 -3.41 24.03 5.83
C ASN A 113 -4.11 22.86 5.09
N GLY A 114 -5.12 22.23 5.67
CA GLY A 114 -5.77 21.03 5.09
C GLY A 114 -6.23 21.24 3.63
N TRP A 115 -6.79 22.39 3.30
CA TRP A 115 -7.20 22.71 1.94
C TRP A 115 -6.01 22.98 1.01
N LEU A 116 -4.94 23.65 1.49
CA LEU A 116 -3.71 23.87 0.72
C LEU A 116 -3.01 22.55 0.42
N THR A 117 -2.96 21.63 1.40
CA THR A 117 -2.41 20.28 1.21
C THR A 117 -3.23 19.50 0.19
N ALA A 118 -4.56 19.56 0.23
CA ALA A 118 -5.43 18.94 -0.77
C ALA A 118 -5.20 19.50 -2.17
N VAL A 119 -5.03 20.83 -2.30
CA VAL A 119 -4.69 21.47 -3.58
C VAL A 119 -3.31 21.04 -4.06
N GLN A 120 -2.31 20.96 -3.18
CA GLN A 120 -0.97 20.50 -3.53
C GLN A 120 -0.93 19.04 -3.96
N ILE A 121 -1.70 18.17 -3.29
CA ILE A 121 -1.84 16.75 -3.68
C ILE A 121 -2.42 16.65 -5.10
N LYS A 122 -3.45 17.42 -5.40
CA LYS A 122 -4.03 17.48 -6.77
C LYS A 122 -3.08 18.06 -7.80
N ALA A 123 -2.28 19.07 -7.43
CA ALA A 123 -1.35 19.73 -8.35
C ALA A 123 -0.06 18.94 -8.61
N ALA A 124 0.41 18.16 -7.64
CA ALA A 124 1.66 17.41 -7.75
C ALA A 124 1.59 16.03 -7.10
N PRO A 125 0.66 15.15 -7.50
CA PRO A 125 0.44 13.84 -6.87
C PRO A 125 1.72 13.00 -6.82
N LYS A 126 2.52 13.02 -7.88
CA LYS A 126 3.79 12.26 -8.00
C LYS A 126 4.80 12.59 -6.90
N LYS A 127 4.93 13.88 -6.56
CA LYS A 127 5.85 14.32 -5.51
C LYS A 127 5.40 13.82 -4.13
N PHE A 128 4.09 13.81 -3.91
CA PHE A 128 3.51 13.32 -2.67
C PHE A 128 3.71 11.82 -2.51
N GLU A 129 3.49 11.04 -3.55
CA GLU A 129 3.71 9.59 -3.52
C GLU A 129 5.18 9.23 -3.24
N THR A 130 6.12 9.88 -3.92
CA THR A 130 7.55 9.63 -3.69
C THR A 130 7.97 9.92 -2.25
N VAL A 131 7.45 10.99 -1.65
CA VAL A 131 7.75 11.31 -0.25
C VAL A 131 7.09 10.31 0.69
N ALA A 132 5.86 9.88 0.40
CA ALA A 132 5.17 8.87 1.19
C ALA A 132 5.91 7.53 1.16
N ASP A 133 6.39 7.12 -0.01
CA ASP A 133 7.15 5.87 -0.17
C ASP A 133 8.49 5.89 0.59
N LYS A 134 9.26 6.98 0.50
CA LYS A 134 10.51 7.11 1.26
C LYS A 134 10.28 7.10 2.77
N ARG A 135 9.23 7.77 3.25
CA ARG A 135 8.83 7.72 4.65
C ARG A 135 8.37 6.33 5.07
N ALA A 136 7.63 5.62 4.19
CA ALA A 136 7.21 4.26 4.47
C ALA A 136 8.41 3.33 4.66
N VAL A 137 9.44 3.44 3.81
CA VAL A 137 10.72 2.72 4.00
C VAL A 137 11.31 3.01 5.38
N ASP A 138 11.41 4.29 5.77
CA ASP A 138 11.95 4.67 7.09
C ASP A 138 11.10 4.10 8.24
N PHE A 139 9.78 4.14 8.10
CA PHE A 139 8.85 3.65 9.11
C PHE A 139 8.94 2.13 9.27
N MET A 140 9.06 1.41 8.16
CA MET A 140 9.23 -0.05 8.15
C MET A 140 10.52 -0.44 8.86
N VAL A 141 11.66 0.15 8.46
CA VAL A 141 12.97 -0.18 9.04
C VAL A 141 12.98 0.07 10.56
N LYS A 142 12.47 1.20 11.02
CA LYS A 142 12.40 1.50 12.45
C LYS A 142 11.49 0.53 13.22
N ALA A 143 10.46 0.00 12.57
CA ALA A 143 9.56 -0.98 13.14
C ALA A 143 10.06 -2.44 13.04
N GLY A 144 11.24 -2.66 12.43
CA GLY A 144 11.85 -3.98 12.28
C GLY A 144 11.35 -4.76 11.06
N TYR A 145 10.65 -4.11 10.13
CA TYR A 145 10.17 -4.73 8.89
C TYR A 145 11.13 -4.53 7.72
N ASN A 146 11.15 -5.51 6.81
CA ASN A 146 11.97 -5.45 5.61
C ASN A 146 11.39 -4.48 4.57
N PRO A 147 12.05 -3.35 4.24
CA PRO A 147 11.52 -2.34 3.34
C PRO A 147 11.47 -2.80 1.86
N VAL A 148 12.16 -3.89 1.48
CA VAL A 148 12.09 -4.44 0.12
C VAL A 148 10.68 -4.91 -0.21
N ALA A 149 9.91 -5.32 0.80
CA ALA A 149 8.49 -5.67 0.65
C ALA A 149 7.65 -4.53 0.05
N LEU A 150 8.05 -3.27 0.19
CA LEU A 150 7.37 -2.16 -0.46
C LEU A 150 7.47 -2.24 -1.98
N ILE A 151 8.60 -2.71 -2.51
CA ILE A 151 8.80 -2.92 -3.95
C ILE A 151 7.89 -4.05 -4.44
N THR A 152 7.86 -5.19 -3.74
CA THR A 152 7.01 -6.34 -4.12
C THR A 152 5.54 -5.98 -4.06
N PHE A 153 5.11 -5.34 -2.98
CA PHE A 153 3.73 -4.91 -2.81
C PHE A 153 3.29 -3.92 -3.92
N ILE A 154 4.06 -2.87 -4.18
CA ILE A 154 3.70 -1.89 -5.22
C ILE A 154 3.70 -2.53 -6.61
N ASN A 155 4.67 -3.39 -6.92
CA ASN A 155 4.72 -4.06 -8.21
C ASN A 155 3.55 -5.04 -8.42
N LYS A 156 3.04 -5.63 -7.34
CA LYS A 156 1.86 -6.49 -7.33
C LYS A 156 0.57 -5.69 -7.47
N ALA A 157 0.44 -4.64 -6.68
CA ALA A 157 -0.78 -3.83 -6.60
C ALA A 157 -0.95 -2.89 -7.81
N PHE A 158 0.16 -2.44 -8.40
CA PHE A 158 0.20 -1.54 -9.56
C PHE A 158 1.08 -2.16 -10.65
N PRO A 159 0.60 -3.20 -11.34
CA PRO A 159 1.39 -3.82 -12.40
C PRO A 159 1.82 -2.76 -13.41
N GLN A 160 3.05 -2.92 -13.89
CA GLN A 160 3.64 -2.01 -14.86
C GLN A 160 2.89 -2.14 -16.18
N HIS A 161 1.84 -1.37 -16.36
CA HIS A 161 1.14 -1.28 -17.63
C HIS A 161 2.01 -0.53 -18.62
N TYR A 162 2.28 -1.19 -19.74
CA TYR A 162 3.16 -0.75 -20.80
C TYR A 162 2.72 0.55 -21.49
N GLN A 163 1.53 1.07 -21.18
CA GLN A 163 0.98 2.24 -21.86
C GLN A 163 0.10 3.08 -20.94
N ASP A 164 0.69 4.08 -20.33
CA ASP A 164 -0.05 5.28 -20.05
C ASP A 164 -0.05 6.13 -21.34
N PHE A 165 -1.10 6.02 -22.14
CA PHE A 165 -1.27 6.65 -23.44
C PHE A 165 -1.17 8.19 -23.41
N ILE A 166 -1.36 8.80 -22.25
CA ILE A 166 -1.42 10.27 -22.10
C ILE A 166 -0.07 10.85 -21.67
N SER A 167 0.73 10.14 -20.90
CA SER A 167 1.97 10.69 -20.36
C SER A 167 3.25 10.07 -20.90
N ASN A 168 3.16 9.00 -21.66
CA ASN A 168 4.29 8.23 -22.20
C ASN A 168 5.34 7.84 -21.13
N LYS A 169 4.92 7.71 -19.86
CA LYS A 169 5.81 7.45 -18.72
C LYS A 169 5.22 6.37 -17.84
N ASN A 170 5.96 5.30 -17.66
CA ASN A 170 5.65 4.27 -16.67
C ASN A 170 5.87 4.82 -15.26
N LEU A 171 4.81 5.34 -14.67
CA LEU A 171 4.86 5.95 -13.34
C LEU A 171 5.24 4.94 -12.26
N THR A 172 4.84 3.68 -12.41
CA THR A 172 5.17 2.60 -11.47
C THR A 172 6.65 2.26 -11.54
N SER A 173 7.23 2.12 -12.75
CA SER A 173 8.65 1.85 -12.93
C SER A 173 9.51 2.93 -12.27
N LYS A 174 9.21 4.18 -12.55
CA LYS A 174 9.90 5.33 -11.94
C LYS A 174 9.77 5.36 -10.42
N ARG A 175 8.61 5.08 -9.90
CA ARG A 175 8.34 5.02 -8.47
C ARG A 175 9.14 3.91 -7.82
N LEU A 176 9.15 2.72 -8.39
CA LEU A 176 9.93 1.57 -7.91
C LEU A 176 11.44 1.85 -7.96
N ALA A 177 11.93 2.50 -9.02
CA ALA A 177 13.34 2.91 -9.11
C ALA A 177 13.73 3.88 -8.00
N LEU A 178 12.87 4.85 -7.66
CA LEU A 178 13.12 5.80 -6.56
C LEU A 178 13.10 5.14 -5.18
N ILE A 179 12.24 4.15 -4.96
CA ILE A 179 12.23 3.35 -3.73
C ILE A 179 13.50 2.52 -3.65
N TYR A 180 13.88 1.83 -4.73
CA TYR A 180 15.10 1.04 -4.79
C TYR A 180 16.34 1.90 -4.54
N GLU A 181 16.46 3.07 -5.18
CA GLU A 181 17.57 4.02 -4.92
C GLU A 181 17.61 4.41 -3.44
N TYR A 182 16.48 4.68 -2.84
CA TYR A 182 16.41 5.09 -1.43
C TYR A 182 16.85 3.96 -0.49
N ILE A 183 16.41 2.73 -0.73
CA ILE A 183 16.87 1.57 0.05
C ILE A 183 18.37 1.33 -0.20
N TYR A 184 18.83 1.37 -1.46
CA TYR A 184 20.23 1.18 -1.82
C TYR A 184 21.16 2.17 -1.12
N THR A 185 20.75 3.43 -1.05
CA THR A 185 21.59 4.50 -0.48
C THR A 185 21.53 4.56 1.05
N LYS A 186 20.41 4.27 1.66
CA LYS A 186 20.21 4.47 3.09
C LYS A 186 20.23 3.17 3.89
N TYR A 187 19.77 2.08 3.31
CA TYR A 187 19.59 0.80 3.95
C TYR A 187 20.13 -0.38 3.11
N PRO A 188 21.40 -0.31 2.63
CA PRO A 188 21.96 -1.28 1.68
C PRO A 188 21.95 -2.72 2.22
N TYR A 189 21.96 -2.89 3.53
CA TYR A 189 21.89 -4.20 4.18
C TYR A 189 20.71 -5.05 3.68
N TYR A 190 19.52 -4.44 3.50
CA TYR A 190 18.32 -5.17 3.07
C TYR A 190 18.38 -5.63 1.61
N LEU A 191 19.18 -4.98 0.78
CA LEU A 191 19.40 -5.44 -0.59
C LEU A 191 20.51 -6.50 -0.68
N ALA A 192 21.52 -6.41 0.18
CA ALA A 192 22.57 -7.42 0.27
C ALA A 192 22.06 -8.75 0.85
N ASN A 193 21.10 -8.67 1.79
CA ASN A 193 20.48 -9.83 2.44
C ASN A 193 18.99 -9.89 2.06
N ASN A 194 18.72 -9.89 0.76
CA ASN A 194 17.36 -9.74 0.24
C ASN A 194 16.60 -11.08 0.25
N GLU A 195 15.68 -11.23 1.18
CA GLU A 195 14.79 -12.40 1.28
C GLU A 195 13.73 -12.49 0.17
N TYR A 196 13.57 -11.42 -0.63
CA TYR A 196 12.62 -11.37 -1.76
C TYR A 196 13.24 -11.75 -3.10
N LEU A 197 14.49 -12.24 -3.14
CA LEU A 197 15.15 -12.58 -4.42
C LEU A 197 14.34 -13.59 -5.24
N GLU A 198 13.72 -14.58 -4.59
CA GLU A 198 12.91 -15.61 -5.25
C GLU A 198 11.45 -15.18 -5.46
N ASN A 199 11.05 -14.00 -4.98
CA ASN A 199 9.68 -13.53 -5.12
C ASN A 199 9.40 -13.12 -6.58
N PRO A 200 8.35 -13.67 -7.25
CA PRO A 200 8.06 -13.39 -8.65
C PRO A 200 7.84 -11.91 -8.96
N HIS A 201 7.26 -11.14 -8.03
CA HIS A 201 7.04 -9.72 -8.21
C HIS A 201 8.33 -8.92 -8.07
N TYR A 202 9.25 -9.35 -7.20
CA TYR A 202 10.57 -8.75 -7.13
C TYR A 202 11.39 -9.07 -8.37
N GLN A 203 11.36 -10.31 -8.87
CA GLN A 203 12.00 -10.70 -10.12
C GLN A 203 11.46 -9.89 -11.31
N ASN A 204 10.14 -9.72 -11.39
CA ASN A 204 9.54 -8.86 -12.42
C ASN A 204 10.05 -7.42 -12.33
N PHE A 205 10.17 -6.86 -11.11
CA PHE A 205 10.80 -5.55 -10.90
C PHE A 205 12.24 -5.52 -11.40
N LEU A 206 13.05 -6.53 -11.08
CA LEU A 206 14.46 -6.59 -11.51
C LEU A 206 14.60 -6.59 -13.04
N LEU A 207 13.75 -7.36 -13.73
CA LEU A 207 13.74 -7.43 -15.20
C LEU A 207 13.37 -6.07 -15.81
N ASN A 208 12.30 -5.45 -15.33
CA ASN A 208 11.78 -4.21 -15.90
C ASN A 208 12.58 -2.96 -15.48
N SER A 209 13.39 -3.02 -14.42
CA SER A 209 14.18 -1.89 -13.91
C SER A 209 15.64 -1.91 -14.32
N THR A 210 16.04 -2.79 -15.23
CA THR A 210 17.45 -2.99 -15.61
C THR A 210 18.13 -1.68 -16.02
N TYR A 211 17.48 -0.88 -16.85
CA TYR A 211 18.01 0.43 -17.26
C TYR A 211 18.18 1.38 -16.06
N ASN A 212 17.13 1.55 -15.27
CA ASN A 212 17.15 2.44 -14.11
C ASN A 212 18.21 2.01 -13.06
N ARG A 213 18.38 0.71 -12.85
CA ARG A 213 19.43 0.18 -11.94
C ARG A 213 20.83 0.43 -12.46
N LYS A 214 21.08 0.28 -13.76
CA LYS A 214 22.37 0.63 -14.36
C LYS A 214 22.70 2.12 -14.23
N LEU A 215 21.70 3.01 -14.37
CA LEU A 215 21.88 4.43 -14.09
C LEU A 215 22.29 4.68 -12.65
N LEU A 216 21.66 4.01 -11.68
CA LEU A 216 22.01 4.13 -10.27
C LEU A 216 23.43 3.60 -9.98
N GLU A 217 23.79 2.44 -10.51
CA GLU A 217 25.15 1.88 -10.38
C GLU A 217 26.22 2.83 -10.93
N THR A 218 25.97 3.42 -12.09
CA THR A 218 26.85 4.40 -12.70
C THR A 218 26.98 5.66 -11.84
N LYS A 219 25.88 6.16 -11.31
CA LYS A 219 25.88 7.30 -10.38
C LYS A 219 26.72 7.03 -9.15
N VAL A 220 26.53 5.88 -8.53
CA VAL A 220 27.29 5.47 -7.33
C VAL A 220 28.76 5.32 -7.64
N LYS A 221 29.09 4.64 -8.74
CA LYS A 221 30.49 4.44 -9.19
C LYS A 221 31.21 5.77 -9.44
N ASN A 222 30.51 6.73 -10.02
CA ASN A 222 31.09 8.05 -10.35
C ASN A 222 31.05 9.03 -9.18
N GLY A 223 30.40 8.69 -8.06
CA GLY A 223 30.25 9.56 -6.90
C GLY A 223 29.46 10.84 -7.16
N THR A 224 28.64 10.88 -8.20
CA THR A 224 27.88 12.07 -8.59
C THR A 224 26.68 12.29 -7.68
N ARG A 225 26.36 13.57 -7.36
CA ARG A 225 25.19 13.93 -6.53
C ARG A 225 23.95 14.31 -7.36
N GLU A 226 24.01 14.16 -8.66
CA GLU A 226 22.92 14.53 -9.55
C GLU A 226 21.67 13.66 -9.32
N ASN A 227 20.50 14.28 -9.46
CA ASN A 227 19.25 13.54 -9.42
C ASN A 227 19.07 12.73 -10.70
N LEU A 228 18.88 11.43 -10.59
CA LEU A 228 18.62 10.58 -11.73
C LEU A 228 17.23 10.84 -12.32
N LYS A 229 17.16 10.81 -13.62
CA LYS A 229 15.89 10.84 -14.37
C LYS A 229 15.56 9.40 -14.75
N TYR A 230 14.78 8.74 -13.93
CA TYR A 230 14.27 7.40 -14.22
C TYR A 230 13.15 7.41 -15.25
N GLU A 231 13.08 6.33 -16.03
CA GLU A 231 12.04 6.05 -17.02
C GLU A 231 10.97 5.11 -16.49
#